data_ce0bb092972e063e83c30b7f71e04cee
#
_entry.id   ce0bb092972e063e83c30b7f71e04cee
#
_cell.length_a   1.000
_cell.length_b   1.000
_cell.length_c   1.000
_cell.angle_alpha   90.00
_cell.angle_beta   90.00
_cell.angle_gamma   90.00
#
_symmetry.space_group_name_H-M   'P 1'
#
loop_
_entity.id
_entity.type
_entity.pdbx_description
1 polymer ?
#
loop_
_entity_poly.entity_id
_entity_poly.type
_entity_poly.pdbx_seq_one_letter_code
_entity_poly.pdbx_strand_id
1 'polypeptide(L)'
;MQILRHLSALAVALLISPAIAQNYDLPIREHVFENGLRLLVIERPGEQRVVSKIFTDMGALNETPGEFGAAHFLEHLMFKGTTTLGSTDWEREKGLHEQLRAAEDALIEELNRSRNDLRQRGVFHDYQHSETTPRIDDLRALIDSLNRQAQELSEEGPLSVWYMAYGGTGLTATTEQEYMKFDIDLPLDRVELFLRIEADRMQNSIFRNFDAERMVLVEQRLGDLNRAETEFREAMNSLVGRASMVYVPEGYANDFQQYTRRYERELYETYFVPNNTTLIFIGGVTLEDMMPQVEKYFGHMERLPEPKRYQGREPLPSAEKRLNWRSNTLAPRVEIRYQIPGVGHPDRPLFDVLAAAFEGHLQSVITEAGVEGTVDINTRVVHTSRFGVPASINIELVLEDALQIEKAEGALLAELRRLGKEPLPADLVLQARKQLRTEWYRTAVDPNTLAFQIGHFEVMDSWRTLEPYLEARDAATADDLRALAGKYFIANNQSVGVVLPEEVPQ
;
A
#
# COMPACT_ATOMS: atom_id res chain seq x y z
N MET A 1 37.21 -74.25 -29.63
CA MET A 1 37.47 -72.87 -30.03
C MET A 1 36.38 -71.96 -29.38
N GLN A 2 36.78 -71.30 -28.36
CA GLN A 2 35.91 -70.48 -27.52
C GLN A 2 35.86 -69.04 -28.09
N ILE A 3 34.66 -68.49 -28.22
CA ILE A 3 34.48 -67.08 -28.52
C ILE A 3 33.84 -66.47 -27.29
N LEU A 4 34.65 -65.67 -26.60
CA LEU A 4 34.19 -64.81 -25.49
C LEU A 4 33.32 -63.64 -25.99
N ARG A 5 32.13 -63.47 -25.45
CA ARG A 5 31.33 -62.29 -25.66
C ARG A 5 31.60 -61.33 -24.48
N HIS A 6 32.21 -60.17 -24.77
CA HIS A 6 32.24 -59.04 -23.83
C HIS A 6 30.94 -58.26 -23.92
N LEU A 7 30.20 -58.24 -22.85
CA LEU A 7 29.10 -57.29 -22.59
C LEU A 7 29.72 -56.02 -21.95
N SER A 8 29.79 -54.94 -22.71
CA SER A 8 30.13 -53.62 -22.19
C SER A 8 28.84 -52.97 -21.64
N ALA A 9 28.74 -52.88 -20.35
CA ALA A 9 27.70 -52.09 -19.70
C ALA A 9 28.04 -50.58 -19.83
N LEU A 10 27.27 -49.89 -20.63
CA LEU A 10 27.35 -48.43 -20.75
C LEU A 10 26.61 -47.81 -19.55
N ALA A 11 27.38 -47.37 -18.54
CA ALA A 11 26.85 -46.58 -17.46
C ALA A 11 26.59 -45.16 -17.98
N VAL A 12 25.33 -44.82 -18.23
CA VAL A 12 24.92 -43.43 -18.46
C VAL A 12 24.94 -42.71 -17.10
N ALA A 13 26.04 -42.03 -16.83
CA ALA A 13 26.12 -41.07 -15.75
C ALA A 13 25.19 -39.88 -16.12
N LEU A 14 24.03 -39.82 -15.52
CA LEU A 14 23.21 -38.60 -15.46
C LEU A 14 24.06 -37.52 -14.77
N LEU A 15 24.70 -36.68 -15.55
CA LEU A 15 25.24 -35.42 -15.09
C LEU A 15 24.04 -34.58 -14.65
N ILE A 16 23.72 -34.62 -13.36
CA ILE A 16 22.90 -33.60 -12.71
C ILE A 16 23.77 -32.34 -12.79
N SER A 17 23.51 -31.50 -13.79
CA SER A 17 24.08 -30.16 -13.80
C SER A 17 23.69 -29.48 -12.49
N PRO A 18 24.64 -28.94 -11.73
CA PRO A 18 24.28 -28.10 -10.61
C PRO A 18 23.40 -26.99 -11.17
N ALA A 19 22.22 -26.82 -10.56
CA ALA A 19 21.39 -25.64 -10.81
C ALA A 19 22.33 -24.44 -10.63
N ILE A 20 22.61 -23.72 -11.69
CA ILE A 20 23.30 -22.44 -11.63
C ILE A 20 22.39 -21.60 -10.74
N ALA A 21 22.82 -21.33 -9.52
CA ALA A 21 22.20 -20.31 -8.67
C ALA A 21 22.28 -19.03 -9.50
N GLN A 22 21.16 -18.64 -10.10
CA GLN A 22 21.06 -17.37 -10.79
C GLN A 22 20.96 -16.33 -9.68
N ASN A 23 22.05 -15.61 -9.43
CA ASN A 23 22.06 -14.45 -8.56
C ASN A 23 21.07 -13.43 -9.14
N TYR A 24 20.18 -12.97 -8.29
CA TYR A 24 19.37 -11.78 -8.52
C TYR A 24 20.22 -10.54 -8.25
N ASP A 25 21.31 -10.38 -9.00
CA ASP A 25 22.24 -9.26 -8.83
C ASP A 25 21.51 -7.95 -9.15
N LEU A 26 21.10 -7.25 -8.10
CA LEU A 26 20.51 -5.93 -8.20
C LEU A 26 21.63 -4.89 -7.99
N PRO A 27 22.07 -4.20 -9.07
CA PRO A 27 23.17 -3.25 -8.98
C PRO A 27 22.76 -1.95 -8.31
N ILE A 28 22.18 -2.08 -7.10
CA ILE A 28 21.72 -0.94 -6.30
C ILE A 28 22.93 -0.32 -5.60
N ARG A 29 23.19 0.94 -5.89
CA ARG A 29 24.17 1.74 -5.20
C ARG A 29 23.49 2.62 -4.17
N GLU A 30 24.01 2.68 -2.96
CA GLU A 30 23.42 3.37 -1.82
C GLU A 30 24.35 4.41 -1.23
N HIS A 31 23.78 5.52 -0.83
CA HIS A 31 24.39 6.49 0.07
C HIS A 31 23.39 6.95 1.14
N VAL A 32 23.83 7.05 2.39
CA VAL A 32 23.05 7.62 3.49
C VAL A 32 23.74 8.90 3.95
N PHE A 33 23.02 10.01 3.84
CA PHE A 33 23.53 11.33 4.22
C PHE A 33 23.60 11.50 5.76
N GLU A 34 24.33 12.49 6.24
CA GLU A 34 24.48 12.76 7.68
C GLU A 34 23.13 13.01 8.38
N ASN A 35 22.19 13.65 7.68
CA ASN A 35 20.82 13.87 8.17
C ASN A 35 19.92 12.63 8.12
N GLY A 36 20.42 11.50 7.63
CA GLY A 36 19.72 10.23 7.58
C GLY A 36 18.94 9.98 6.29
N LEU A 37 18.87 10.95 5.36
CA LEU A 37 18.26 10.75 4.04
C LEU A 37 18.98 9.63 3.30
N ARG A 38 18.23 8.69 2.73
CA ARG A 38 18.75 7.57 1.95
C ARG A 38 18.62 7.84 0.46
N LEU A 39 19.66 7.57 -0.28
CA LEU A 39 19.71 7.64 -1.74
C LEU A 39 20.03 6.26 -2.31
N LEU A 40 19.16 5.74 -3.16
CA LEU A 40 19.35 4.50 -3.92
C LEU A 40 19.42 4.82 -5.41
N VAL A 41 20.42 4.30 -6.11
CA VAL A 41 20.61 4.53 -7.54
C VAL A 41 20.84 3.20 -8.25
N ILE A 42 20.13 2.97 -9.35
CA ILE A 42 20.47 1.94 -10.35
C ILE A 42 20.89 2.66 -11.63
N GLU A 43 22.14 2.52 -11.96
CA GLU A 43 22.75 3.15 -13.12
C GLU A 43 22.39 2.37 -14.38
N ARG A 44 21.81 3.06 -15.37
CA ARG A 44 21.53 2.54 -16.71
C ARG A 44 22.17 3.43 -17.76
N PRO A 45 23.48 3.22 -18.05
CA PRO A 45 24.22 4.06 -18.96
C PRO A 45 23.59 4.14 -20.35
N GLY A 46 23.44 5.36 -20.85
CA GLY A 46 22.84 5.62 -22.16
C GLY A 46 21.33 5.87 -22.15
N GLU A 47 20.62 5.60 -21.08
CA GLU A 47 19.22 6.01 -20.93
C GLU A 47 19.13 7.55 -20.84
N GLN A 48 18.16 8.12 -21.59
CA GLN A 48 17.96 9.56 -21.67
C GLN A 48 16.86 10.04 -20.71
N ARG A 49 16.28 9.13 -19.95
CA ARG A 49 15.27 9.40 -18.92
C ARG A 49 15.69 8.79 -17.58
N VAL A 50 15.11 9.32 -16.53
CA VAL A 50 15.36 8.88 -15.16
C VAL A 50 14.03 8.78 -14.43
N VAL A 51 13.70 7.59 -14.00
CA VAL A 51 12.63 7.38 -13.03
C VAL A 51 13.09 7.88 -11.68
N SER A 52 12.34 8.79 -11.10
CA SER A 52 12.63 9.43 -9.83
C SER A 52 11.47 9.19 -8.86
N LYS A 53 11.76 8.60 -7.72
CA LYS A 53 10.77 8.32 -6.68
C LYS A 53 11.27 8.79 -5.33
N ILE A 54 10.33 9.29 -4.53
CA ILE A 54 10.54 9.58 -3.11
C ILE A 54 9.54 8.75 -2.30
N PHE A 55 10.04 8.00 -1.35
CA PHE A 55 9.26 7.24 -0.39
C PHE A 55 9.43 7.85 1.00
N THR A 56 8.33 8.11 1.66
CA THR A 56 8.30 8.50 3.07
C THR A 56 7.60 7.42 3.85
N ASP A 57 8.20 6.98 4.95
CA ASP A 57 7.67 5.96 5.84
C ASP A 57 6.56 6.54 6.72
N MET A 58 5.42 6.86 6.07
CA MET A 58 4.22 7.42 6.65
C MET A 58 3.02 7.03 5.79
N GLY A 59 2.04 6.41 6.37
CA GLY A 59 0.80 6.01 5.73
C GLY A 59 -0.36 5.91 6.73
N ALA A 60 -1.44 5.24 6.34
CA ALA A 60 -2.65 5.17 7.15
C ALA A 60 -2.42 4.60 8.57
N LEU A 61 -1.45 3.70 8.76
CA LEU A 61 -1.10 3.16 10.09
C LEU A 61 -0.52 4.18 11.07
N ASN A 62 -0.18 5.38 10.61
CA ASN A 62 0.33 6.45 11.46
C ASN A 62 -0.78 7.41 11.93
N GLU A 63 -2.02 7.20 11.46
CA GLU A 63 -3.17 8.03 11.77
C GLU A 63 -3.70 7.78 13.19
N THR A 64 -4.37 8.77 13.72
CA THR A 64 -5.07 8.66 15.00
C THR A 64 -6.49 8.15 14.78
N PRO A 65 -7.01 7.21 15.60
CA PRO A 65 -8.40 6.80 15.53
C PRO A 65 -9.39 7.98 15.61
N GLY A 66 -10.26 8.08 14.61
CA GLY A 66 -11.18 9.19 14.39
C GLY A 66 -10.69 10.22 13.37
N GLU A 67 -9.49 10.03 12.82
CA GLU A 67 -8.88 10.88 11.78
C GLU A 67 -8.32 10.00 10.64
N PHE A 68 -9.01 8.87 10.36
CA PHE A 68 -8.61 7.94 9.31
C PHE A 68 -8.79 8.54 7.91
N GLY A 69 -7.76 8.39 7.07
CA GLY A 69 -7.65 8.99 5.74
C GLY A 69 -6.86 10.31 5.71
N ALA A 70 -6.37 10.78 6.88
CA ALA A 70 -5.57 12.00 6.95
C ALA A 70 -4.24 11.88 6.20
N ALA A 71 -3.62 10.71 6.17
CA ALA A 71 -2.42 10.48 5.36
C ALA A 71 -2.68 10.72 3.86
N HIS A 72 -3.77 10.21 3.33
CA HIS A 72 -4.17 10.42 1.95
C HIS A 72 -4.58 11.88 1.70
N PHE A 73 -5.23 12.51 2.68
CA PHE A 73 -5.53 13.92 2.59
C PHE A 73 -4.26 14.79 2.55
N LEU A 74 -3.27 14.48 3.37
CA LEU A 74 -1.98 15.15 3.34
C LEU A 74 -1.30 14.99 1.97
N GLU A 75 -1.37 13.82 1.33
CA GLU A 75 -0.92 13.62 -0.04
C GLU A 75 -1.52 14.66 -0.99
N HIS A 76 -2.85 14.81 -1.00
CA HIS A 76 -3.56 15.80 -1.80
C HIS A 76 -3.09 17.24 -1.53
N LEU A 77 -2.97 17.60 -0.25
CA LEU A 77 -2.51 18.93 0.16
C LEU A 77 -1.09 19.23 -0.29
N MET A 78 -0.22 18.23 -0.32
CA MET A 78 1.17 18.38 -0.75
C MET A 78 1.32 18.63 -2.26
N PHE A 79 0.29 18.45 -3.08
CA PHE A 79 0.25 18.87 -4.48
C PHE A 79 -0.14 20.34 -4.68
N LYS A 80 -0.59 21.04 -3.63
CA LYS A 80 -1.09 22.41 -3.73
C LYS A 80 0.00 23.47 -3.70
N GLY A 81 1.27 23.03 -3.75
CA GLY A 81 2.44 23.90 -3.82
C GLY A 81 3.04 24.22 -2.47
N THR A 82 3.97 25.16 -2.51
CA THR A 82 4.85 25.51 -1.39
C THR A 82 4.85 27.02 -1.16
N THR A 83 5.68 27.49 -0.25
CA THR A 83 5.92 28.93 -0.07
C THR A 83 6.60 29.59 -1.28
N THR A 84 7.23 28.80 -2.16
CA THR A 84 7.95 29.29 -3.35
C THR A 84 7.24 28.95 -4.66
N LEU A 85 6.30 28.01 -4.65
CA LEU A 85 5.56 27.55 -5.83
C LEU A 85 4.06 27.61 -5.59
N GLY A 86 3.31 28.14 -6.55
CA GLY A 86 1.85 28.15 -6.55
C GLY A 86 1.22 29.35 -5.85
N SER A 87 1.96 30.44 -5.64
CA SER A 87 1.43 31.72 -5.16
C SER A 87 1.74 32.85 -6.13
N THR A 88 0.77 33.69 -6.40
CA THR A 88 0.97 34.93 -7.16
C THR A 88 1.49 36.06 -6.28
N ASP A 89 1.28 36.01 -4.96
CA ASP A 89 1.76 36.96 -3.95
C ASP A 89 1.89 36.26 -2.59
N TRP A 90 3.05 35.66 -2.35
CA TRP A 90 3.31 34.89 -1.13
C TRP A 90 3.26 35.75 0.16
N GLU A 91 3.78 36.96 0.14
CA GLU A 91 3.77 37.79 1.36
C GLU A 91 2.36 38.13 1.84
N ARG A 92 1.44 38.38 0.90
CA ARG A 92 0.02 38.55 1.21
C ARG A 92 -0.65 37.25 1.62
N GLU A 93 -0.39 36.15 0.89
CA GLU A 93 -0.97 34.83 1.16
C GLU A 93 -0.54 34.30 2.53
N LYS A 94 0.73 34.48 2.92
CA LYS A 94 1.26 34.10 4.23
C LYS A 94 0.43 34.72 5.37
N GLY A 95 0.12 36.03 5.28
CA GLY A 95 -0.70 36.71 6.28
C GLY A 95 -2.12 36.13 6.38
N LEU A 96 -2.69 35.68 5.27
CA LEU A 96 -4.01 34.98 5.26
C LEU A 96 -3.92 33.62 5.93
N HIS A 97 -2.87 32.82 5.66
CA HIS A 97 -2.67 31.52 6.32
C HIS A 97 -2.44 31.64 7.83
N GLU A 98 -1.78 32.69 8.31
CA GLU A 98 -1.63 32.98 9.73
C GLU A 98 -2.98 33.28 10.39
N GLN A 99 -3.82 34.09 9.74
CA GLN A 99 -5.18 34.37 10.23
C GLN A 99 -6.09 33.15 10.17
N LEU A 100 -6.00 32.33 9.12
CA LEU A 100 -6.72 31.05 9.00
C LEU A 100 -6.43 30.14 10.19
N ARG A 101 -5.15 29.90 10.49
CA ARG A 101 -4.77 29.06 11.64
C ARG A 101 -5.35 29.58 12.94
N ALA A 102 -5.25 30.88 13.20
CA ALA A 102 -5.79 31.47 14.41
C ALA A 102 -7.33 31.34 14.50
N ALA A 103 -8.04 31.49 13.38
CA ALA A 103 -9.50 31.33 13.34
C ALA A 103 -9.93 29.86 13.52
N GLU A 104 -9.21 28.91 12.91
CA GLU A 104 -9.45 27.46 13.06
C GLU A 104 -9.19 26.98 14.48
N ASP A 105 -8.07 27.39 15.11
CA ASP A 105 -7.79 27.08 16.51
C ASP A 105 -8.90 27.64 17.44
N ALA A 106 -9.33 28.86 17.22
CA ALA A 106 -10.44 29.47 17.98
C ALA A 106 -11.76 28.71 17.77
N LEU A 107 -12.03 28.22 16.54
CA LEU A 107 -13.20 27.41 16.25
C LEU A 107 -13.17 26.07 16.99
N ILE A 108 -12.02 25.38 16.98
CA ILE A 108 -11.83 24.12 17.71
C ILE A 108 -12.07 24.30 19.21
N GLU A 109 -11.54 25.38 19.80
CA GLU A 109 -11.76 25.71 21.22
C GLU A 109 -13.24 25.94 21.53
N GLU A 110 -13.95 26.70 20.68
CA GLU A 110 -15.36 26.99 20.87
C GLU A 110 -16.24 25.74 20.69
N LEU A 111 -15.94 24.89 19.70
CA LEU A 111 -16.61 23.60 19.51
C LEU A 111 -16.43 22.68 20.72
N ASN A 112 -15.22 22.61 21.27
CA ASN A 112 -14.96 21.84 22.49
C ASN A 112 -15.70 22.38 23.70
N ARG A 113 -15.80 23.70 23.82
CA ARG A 113 -16.59 24.36 24.87
C ARG A 113 -18.08 24.02 24.75
N SER A 114 -18.64 24.12 23.52
CA SER A 114 -20.04 23.78 23.25
C SER A 114 -20.33 22.31 23.56
N ARG A 115 -19.46 21.40 23.13
CA ARG A 115 -19.58 19.95 23.42
C ARG A 115 -19.52 19.64 24.92
N ASN A 116 -18.65 20.31 25.64
CA ASN A 116 -18.56 20.15 27.11
C ASN A 116 -19.80 20.67 27.82
N ASP A 117 -20.37 21.79 27.37
CA ASP A 117 -21.64 22.32 27.90
C ASP A 117 -22.80 21.34 27.65
N LEU A 118 -22.91 20.79 26.44
CA LEU A 118 -23.90 19.75 26.13
C LEU A 118 -23.76 18.53 27.04
N ARG A 119 -22.54 18.05 27.27
CA ARG A 119 -22.27 16.94 28.20
C ARG A 119 -22.71 17.27 29.63
N GLN A 120 -22.41 18.47 30.09
CA GLN A 120 -22.84 18.91 31.45
C GLN A 120 -24.37 18.98 31.58
N ARG A 121 -25.07 19.30 30.51
CA ARG A 121 -26.56 19.32 30.46
C ARG A 121 -27.14 17.90 30.23
N GLY A 122 -26.33 16.86 30.19
CA GLY A 122 -26.78 15.45 30.01
C GLY A 122 -27.19 15.10 28.59
N VAL A 123 -26.79 15.89 27.60
CA VAL A 123 -27.03 15.59 26.18
C VAL A 123 -25.86 14.74 25.67
N PHE A 124 -26.05 13.43 25.57
CA PHE A 124 -25.00 12.48 25.23
C PHE A 124 -25.19 11.87 23.83
N HIS A 125 -26.30 12.17 23.15
CA HIS A 125 -26.72 11.38 21.97
C HIS A 125 -26.16 11.85 20.66
N ASP A 126 -25.41 12.95 20.64
CA ASP A 126 -24.96 13.47 19.35
C ASP A 126 -23.52 13.97 19.41
N TYR A 127 -22.59 13.03 19.15
CA TYR A 127 -21.18 13.37 18.99
C TYR A 127 -20.91 14.28 17.79
N GLN A 128 -21.87 14.41 16.85
CA GLN A 128 -21.75 15.19 15.63
C GLN A 128 -22.34 16.59 15.75
N HIS A 129 -23.26 16.83 16.69
CA HIS A 129 -23.90 18.13 16.86
C HIS A 129 -23.29 18.86 18.04
N SER A 130 -22.45 19.83 17.75
CA SER A 130 -22.28 20.97 18.64
C SER A 130 -23.48 21.90 18.43
N GLU A 131 -24.12 22.42 19.49
CA GLU A 131 -24.99 23.57 19.31
C GLU A 131 -24.20 24.67 18.62
N THR A 132 -24.71 25.20 17.49
CA THR A 132 -24.12 26.37 16.88
C THR A 132 -24.29 27.54 17.85
N THR A 133 -23.19 28.18 18.19
CA THR A 133 -23.19 29.44 18.89
C THR A 133 -22.94 30.57 17.91
N PRO A 134 -23.40 31.81 18.15
CA PRO A 134 -23.05 32.94 17.29
C PRO A 134 -21.54 33.03 17.04
N ARG A 135 -20.71 32.65 18.01
CA ARG A 135 -19.25 32.64 17.87
C ARG A 135 -18.74 31.58 16.91
N ILE A 136 -19.36 30.40 16.90
CA ILE A 136 -19.04 29.33 15.93
C ILE A 136 -19.39 29.81 14.52
N ASP A 137 -20.56 30.40 14.33
CA ASP A 137 -21.02 30.90 13.04
C ASP A 137 -20.12 32.03 12.50
N ASP A 138 -19.74 32.96 13.37
CA ASP A 138 -18.81 34.06 13.04
C ASP A 138 -17.42 33.51 12.62
N LEU A 139 -16.89 32.51 13.35
CA LEU A 139 -15.59 31.91 13.04
C LEU A 139 -15.63 31.15 11.73
N ARG A 140 -16.70 30.40 11.45
CA ARG A 140 -16.89 29.73 10.16
C ARG A 140 -16.94 30.72 9.00
N ALA A 141 -17.73 31.79 9.15
CA ALA A 141 -17.81 32.84 8.14
C ALA A 141 -16.46 33.55 7.89
N LEU A 142 -15.67 33.76 8.96
CA LEU A 142 -14.31 34.30 8.86
C LEU A 142 -13.38 33.34 8.10
N ILE A 143 -13.36 32.04 8.44
CA ILE A 143 -12.56 30.99 7.78
C ILE A 143 -12.93 30.94 6.29
N ASP A 144 -14.22 30.90 5.95
CA ASP A 144 -14.67 30.90 4.54
C ASP A 144 -14.21 32.12 3.77
N SER A 145 -14.24 33.29 4.42
CA SER A 145 -13.77 34.53 3.81
C SER A 145 -12.26 34.52 3.55
N LEU A 146 -11.47 34.05 4.53
CA LEU A 146 -10.02 33.95 4.42
C LEU A 146 -9.59 32.93 3.37
N ASN A 147 -10.28 31.77 3.32
CA ASN A 147 -10.04 30.76 2.31
C ASN A 147 -10.28 31.28 0.89
N ARG A 148 -11.37 32.01 0.65
CA ARG A 148 -11.61 32.65 -0.65
C ARG A 148 -10.51 33.63 -1.03
N GLN A 149 -10.07 34.48 -0.10
CA GLN A 149 -8.98 35.44 -0.34
C GLN A 149 -7.64 34.74 -0.63
N ALA A 150 -7.32 33.64 0.06
CA ALA A 150 -6.12 32.85 -0.19
C ALA A 150 -6.19 32.15 -1.56
N GLN A 151 -7.37 31.63 -1.93
CA GLN A 151 -7.60 30.97 -3.21
C GLN A 151 -7.39 31.92 -4.41
N GLU A 152 -7.74 33.22 -4.29
CA GLU A 152 -7.46 34.22 -5.33
C GLU A 152 -5.97 34.41 -5.60
N LEU A 153 -5.10 34.04 -4.66
CA LEU A 153 -3.65 34.15 -4.76
C LEU A 153 -2.99 32.83 -5.17
N SER A 154 -3.72 31.70 -5.19
CA SER A 154 -3.17 30.40 -5.51
C SER A 154 -3.26 30.09 -7.01
N GLU A 155 -2.21 29.45 -7.53
CA GLU A 155 -2.17 28.90 -8.88
C GLU A 155 -2.73 27.47 -8.88
N GLU A 156 -3.37 27.05 -9.97
CA GLU A 156 -3.87 25.68 -10.10
C GLU A 156 -2.74 24.72 -10.48
N GLY A 157 -2.65 23.59 -9.74
CA GLY A 157 -1.76 22.47 -10.04
C GLY A 157 -0.28 22.85 -10.21
N PRO A 158 0.31 23.68 -9.34
CA PRO A 158 1.61 24.29 -9.61
C PRO A 158 2.72 23.26 -9.85
N LEU A 159 2.72 22.13 -9.12
CA LEU A 159 3.74 21.09 -9.28
C LEU A 159 3.58 20.33 -10.60
N SER A 160 2.35 20.00 -10.98
CA SER A 160 2.06 19.32 -12.25
C SER A 160 2.47 20.19 -13.45
N VAL A 161 2.14 21.46 -13.40
CA VAL A 161 2.49 22.42 -14.46
C VAL A 161 4.01 22.49 -14.66
N TRP A 162 4.77 22.58 -13.56
CA TRP A 162 6.23 22.61 -13.64
C TRP A 162 6.80 21.32 -14.21
N TYR A 163 6.39 20.16 -13.70
CA TYR A 163 6.89 18.88 -14.19
C TYR A 163 6.58 18.67 -15.68
N MET A 164 5.34 18.92 -16.10
CA MET A 164 4.93 18.76 -17.49
C MET A 164 5.65 19.73 -18.43
N ALA A 165 5.85 20.99 -18.02
CA ALA A 165 6.57 22.01 -18.82
C ALA A 165 8.03 21.59 -19.11
N TYR A 166 8.63 20.80 -18.24
CA TYR A 166 10.00 20.30 -18.41
C TYR A 166 10.09 18.85 -18.90
N GLY A 167 9.00 18.30 -19.48
CA GLY A 167 8.98 16.99 -20.12
C GLY A 167 8.83 15.82 -19.15
N GLY A 168 8.35 16.09 -17.95
CA GLY A 168 7.98 15.06 -16.98
C GLY A 168 6.77 14.25 -17.43
N THR A 169 6.79 12.96 -17.16
CA THR A 169 5.68 12.02 -17.45
C THR A 169 5.46 11.10 -16.26
N GLY A 170 4.25 10.56 -16.11
CA GLY A 170 3.94 9.62 -15.05
C GLY A 170 3.94 10.23 -13.64
N LEU A 171 3.67 11.56 -13.53
CA LEU A 171 3.49 12.18 -12.21
C LEU A 171 2.33 11.50 -11.48
N THR A 172 2.63 10.89 -10.36
CA THR A 172 1.65 10.23 -9.50
C THR A 172 2.11 10.24 -8.05
N ALA A 173 1.19 10.01 -7.14
CA ALA A 173 1.46 9.72 -5.76
C ALA A 173 0.59 8.55 -5.31
N THR A 174 0.92 7.98 -4.19
CA THR A 174 0.15 6.90 -3.58
C THR A 174 0.36 6.91 -2.08
N THR A 175 -0.72 6.86 -1.34
CA THR A 175 -0.74 6.60 0.09
C THR A 175 -1.19 5.17 0.33
N GLU A 176 -0.35 4.42 1.02
CA GLU A 176 -0.62 3.05 1.47
C GLU A 176 -0.76 3.01 2.99
N GLN A 177 -0.92 1.82 3.55
CA GLN A 177 -0.98 1.69 5.01
C GLN A 177 0.30 2.14 5.71
N GLU A 178 1.48 1.89 5.12
CA GLU A 178 2.77 2.10 5.77
C GLU A 178 3.63 3.19 5.15
N TYR A 179 3.33 3.65 3.95
CA TYR A 179 4.14 4.65 3.25
C TYR A 179 3.32 5.56 2.35
N MET A 180 3.91 6.69 2.05
CA MET A 180 3.51 7.59 0.98
C MET A 180 4.66 7.71 -0.02
N LYS A 181 4.36 7.74 -1.32
CA LYS A 181 5.34 7.93 -2.37
C LYS A 181 4.90 8.96 -3.39
N PHE A 182 5.87 9.60 -4.02
CA PHE A 182 5.66 10.49 -5.15
C PHE A 182 6.63 10.10 -6.27
N ASP A 183 6.10 10.03 -7.49
CA ASP A 183 6.81 9.51 -8.65
C ASP A 183 6.78 10.49 -9.81
N ILE A 184 7.88 10.54 -10.55
CA ILE A 184 7.97 11.24 -11.84
C ILE A 184 9.07 10.61 -12.70
N ASP A 185 8.85 10.55 -13.99
CA ASP A 185 9.86 10.20 -14.98
C ASP A 185 10.26 11.46 -15.75
N LEU A 186 11.53 11.83 -15.68
CA LEU A 186 12.09 13.06 -16.23
C LEU A 186 13.16 12.79 -17.28
N PRO A 187 13.34 13.70 -18.26
CA PRO A 187 14.56 13.73 -19.07
C PRO A 187 15.81 13.84 -18.19
N LEU A 188 16.89 13.17 -18.58
CA LEU A 188 18.15 13.13 -17.82
C LEU A 188 18.68 14.52 -17.43
N ASP A 189 18.59 15.49 -18.33
CA ASP A 189 19.03 16.86 -18.09
C ASP A 189 18.06 17.69 -17.22
N ARG A 190 16.99 17.07 -16.72
CA ARG A 190 15.94 17.69 -15.89
C ARG A 190 15.78 17.07 -14.50
N VAL A 191 16.58 16.09 -14.13
CA VAL A 191 16.49 15.40 -12.83
C VAL A 191 16.65 16.36 -11.65
N GLU A 192 17.47 17.41 -11.79
CA GLU A 192 17.63 18.46 -10.77
C GLU A 192 16.29 19.15 -10.42
N LEU A 193 15.34 19.22 -11.35
CA LEU A 193 14.01 19.75 -11.09
C LEU A 193 13.27 18.96 -10.03
N PHE A 194 13.37 17.60 -10.09
CA PHE A 194 12.78 16.73 -9.06
C PHE A 194 13.35 17.04 -7.68
N LEU A 195 14.67 17.08 -7.54
CA LEU A 195 15.31 17.36 -6.27
C LEU A 195 14.90 18.72 -5.69
N ARG A 196 14.81 19.74 -6.54
CA ARG A 196 14.37 21.07 -6.12
C ARG A 196 12.92 21.09 -5.64
N ILE A 197 12.00 20.48 -6.40
CA ILE A 197 10.57 20.48 -6.08
C ILE A 197 10.32 19.63 -4.83
N GLU A 198 10.92 18.42 -4.74
CA GLU A 198 10.69 17.52 -3.61
C GLU A 198 11.29 18.05 -2.31
N ALA A 199 12.48 18.68 -2.36
CA ALA A 199 13.07 19.33 -1.21
C ALA A 199 12.22 20.50 -0.71
N ASP A 200 11.70 21.31 -1.62
CA ASP A 200 10.81 22.43 -1.28
C ASP A 200 9.48 21.91 -0.73
N ARG A 201 8.89 20.87 -1.35
CA ARG A 201 7.68 20.22 -0.86
C ARG A 201 7.87 19.61 0.52
N MET A 202 9.03 19.03 0.81
CA MET A 202 9.33 18.40 2.09
C MET A 202 9.51 19.43 3.23
N GLN A 203 9.83 20.68 2.92
CA GLN A 203 10.08 21.72 3.92
C GLN A 203 8.99 22.77 4.00
N ASN A 204 8.40 23.12 2.88
CA ASN A 204 7.68 24.37 2.69
C ASN A 204 6.25 24.16 2.16
N SER A 205 5.67 22.97 2.24
CA SER A 205 4.30 22.72 1.80
C SER A 205 3.30 23.63 2.51
N ILE A 206 2.44 24.24 1.72
CA ILE A 206 1.30 25.03 2.16
C ILE A 206 0.03 24.30 1.81
N PHE A 207 -0.83 24.12 2.78
CA PHE A 207 -2.09 23.38 2.62
C PHE A 207 -3.17 24.29 2.04
N ARG A 208 -2.97 24.68 0.77
CA ARG A 208 -3.93 25.49 0.01
C ARG A 208 -5.18 24.69 -0.30
N ASN A 209 -6.28 25.39 -0.50
CA ASN A 209 -7.57 24.79 -0.89
C ASN A 209 -8.04 23.66 0.05
N PHE A 210 -7.69 23.74 1.33
CA PHE A 210 -7.90 22.70 2.33
C PHE A 210 -9.33 22.15 2.33
N ASP A 211 -10.33 23.03 2.40
CA ASP A 211 -11.73 22.60 2.45
C ASP A 211 -12.21 22.04 1.12
N ALA A 212 -11.72 22.56 -0.01
CA ALA A 212 -12.05 22.03 -1.33
C ALA A 212 -11.47 20.63 -1.52
N GLU A 213 -10.21 20.40 -1.12
CA GLU A 213 -9.57 19.09 -1.19
C GLU A 213 -10.23 18.07 -0.23
N ARG A 214 -10.65 18.50 0.95
CA ARG A 214 -11.45 17.66 1.84
C ARG A 214 -12.74 17.19 1.17
N MET A 215 -13.42 18.06 0.41
CA MET A 215 -14.61 17.67 -0.35
C MET A 215 -14.30 16.69 -1.49
N VAL A 216 -13.12 16.81 -2.12
CA VAL A 216 -12.66 15.83 -3.12
C VAL A 216 -12.54 14.44 -2.51
N LEU A 217 -11.96 14.31 -1.30
CA LEU A 217 -11.88 13.02 -0.62
C LEU A 217 -13.27 12.47 -0.25
N VAL A 218 -14.18 13.34 0.20
CA VAL A 218 -15.58 12.93 0.47
C VAL A 218 -16.20 12.35 -0.80
N GLU A 219 -16.05 13.01 -1.95
CA GLU A 219 -16.59 12.54 -3.24
C GLU A 219 -15.93 11.24 -3.69
N GLN A 220 -14.62 11.10 -3.56
CA GLN A 220 -13.90 9.86 -3.84
C GLN A 220 -14.42 8.73 -2.97
N ARG A 221 -14.53 8.95 -1.66
CA ARG A 221 -15.03 7.94 -0.72
C ARG A 221 -16.47 7.53 -1.01
N LEU A 222 -17.34 8.48 -1.31
CA LEU A 222 -18.72 8.18 -1.71
C LEU A 222 -18.76 7.40 -3.02
N GLY A 223 -17.89 7.73 -3.99
CA GLY A 223 -17.71 6.98 -5.22
C GLY A 223 -17.26 5.54 -4.96
N ASP A 224 -16.39 5.31 -4.00
CA ASP A 224 -15.93 3.98 -3.59
C ASP A 224 -17.05 3.19 -2.90
N LEU A 225 -17.79 3.81 -1.99
CA LEU A 225 -18.91 3.17 -1.29
C LEU A 225 -20.10 2.84 -2.23
N ASN A 226 -20.22 3.52 -3.37
CA ASN A 226 -21.19 3.14 -4.39
C ASN A 226 -20.86 1.82 -5.11
N ARG A 227 -19.66 1.27 -4.87
CA ARG A 227 -19.26 -0.05 -5.35
C ARG A 227 -19.55 -1.07 -4.25
N ALA A 228 -20.49 -1.95 -4.45
CA ALA A 228 -20.84 -3.01 -3.50
C ALA A 228 -19.64 -3.87 -3.06
N GLU A 229 -18.64 -3.98 -3.93
CA GLU A 229 -17.36 -4.65 -3.67
C GLU A 229 -16.58 -4.01 -2.50
N THR A 230 -16.63 -2.69 -2.38
CA THR A 230 -15.90 -1.95 -1.34
C THR A 230 -16.40 -2.29 0.06
N GLU A 231 -17.70 -2.26 0.28
CA GLU A 231 -18.30 -2.59 1.58
C GLU A 231 -18.02 -4.04 1.99
N PHE A 232 -18.17 -5.00 1.05
CA PHE A 232 -17.84 -6.40 1.30
C PHE A 232 -16.36 -6.59 1.64
N ARG A 233 -15.45 -5.95 0.89
CA ARG A 233 -14.00 -5.99 1.13
C ARG A 233 -13.63 -5.46 2.51
N GLU A 234 -14.20 -4.34 2.93
CA GLU A 234 -13.95 -3.72 4.24
C GLU A 234 -14.49 -4.60 5.38
N ALA A 235 -15.68 -5.16 5.20
CA ALA A 235 -16.21 -6.12 6.16
C ALA A 235 -15.31 -7.36 6.28
N MET A 236 -14.79 -7.89 5.18
CA MET A 236 -13.83 -8.99 5.20
C MET A 236 -12.49 -8.58 5.83
N ASN A 237 -11.98 -7.38 5.57
CA ASN A 237 -10.77 -6.87 6.21
C ASN A 237 -10.92 -6.84 7.74
N SER A 238 -12.07 -6.40 8.25
CA SER A 238 -12.36 -6.34 9.69
C SER A 238 -12.44 -7.72 10.35
N LEU A 239 -12.71 -8.78 9.58
CA LEU A 239 -12.65 -10.16 10.08
C LEU A 239 -11.20 -10.64 10.22
N VAL A 240 -10.35 -10.33 9.24
CA VAL A 240 -8.96 -10.80 9.21
C VAL A 240 -8.12 -10.08 10.24
N GLY A 241 -8.15 -8.76 10.27
CA GLY A 241 -7.35 -7.95 11.17
C GLY A 241 -8.17 -6.85 11.84
N ARG A 242 -8.09 -6.78 13.18
CA ARG A 242 -8.85 -5.81 13.98
C ARG A 242 -8.07 -4.55 14.32
N ALA A 243 -6.74 -4.64 14.29
CA ALA A 243 -5.89 -3.55 14.71
C ALA A 243 -5.26 -2.82 13.51
N SER A 244 -4.86 -3.53 12.45
CA SER A 244 -4.17 -2.94 11.30
C SER A 244 -5.05 -2.83 10.05
N MET A 245 -5.86 -3.83 9.76
CA MET A 245 -6.64 -3.86 8.51
C MET A 245 -7.84 -2.90 8.49
N VAL A 246 -8.13 -2.24 9.59
CA VAL A 246 -9.12 -1.16 9.66
C VAL A 246 -8.54 0.21 9.27
N TYR A 247 -7.23 0.33 9.16
CA TYR A 247 -6.55 1.54 8.67
C TYR A 247 -6.54 1.51 7.14
N VAL A 248 -7.57 2.04 6.55
CA VAL A 248 -7.71 2.14 5.08
C VAL A 248 -7.28 3.53 4.63
N PRO A 249 -6.39 3.65 3.62
CA PRO A 249 -5.92 4.94 3.15
C PRO A 249 -7.04 5.88 2.72
N GLU A 250 -8.11 5.33 2.17
CA GLU A 250 -9.30 6.09 1.74
C GLU A 250 -10.09 6.70 2.90
N GLY A 251 -9.80 6.30 4.14
CA GLY A 251 -10.46 6.80 5.35
C GLY A 251 -11.94 6.47 5.46
N TYR A 252 -12.59 7.12 6.42
CA TYR A 252 -14.02 6.97 6.67
C TYR A 252 -14.73 8.32 6.57
N ALA A 253 -15.89 8.37 5.92
CA ALA A 253 -16.61 9.61 5.63
C ALA A 253 -16.91 10.49 6.86
N ASN A 254 -17.10 9.88 8.03
CA ASN A 254 -17.35 10.60 9.26
C ASN A 254 -16.10 11.31 9.82
N ASP A 255 -14.90 10.78 9.51
CA ASP A 255 -13.65 11.32 10.02
C ASP A 255 -13.22 12.57 9.25
N PHE A 256 -13.60 12.70 7.98
CA PHE A 256 -13.23 13.84 7.13
C PHE A 256 -13.64 15.20 7.72
N GLN A 257 -14.73 15.24 8.51
CA GLN A 257 -15.17 16.45 9.17
C GLN A 257 -14.29 16.84 10.37
N GLN A 258 -13.45 15.92 10.85
CA GLN A 258 -12.56 16.15 11.98
C GLN A 258 -11.19 16.69 11.55
N TYR A 259 -10.85 16.63 10.24
CA TYR A 259 -9.55 17.07 9.76
C TYR A 259 -9.32 18.55 9.99
N THR A 260 -8.17 18.85 10.59
CA THR A 260 -7.73 20.22 10.86
C THR A 260 -6.37 20.46 10.23
N ARG A 261 -6.12 21.71 9.78
CA ARG A 261 -4.77 22.07 9.29
C ARG A 261 -3.69 21.84 10.33
N ARG A 262 -4.03 21.91 11.61
CA ARG A 262 -3.09 21.65 12.69
C ARG A 262 -2.69 20.18 12.72
N TYR A 263 -3.62 19.25 12.65
CA TYR A 263 -3.33 17.83 12.65
C TYR A 263 -2.52 17.42 11.39
N GLU A 264 -2.91 17.89 10.21
CA GLU A 264 -2.15 17.67 8.98
C GLU A 264 -0.72 18.23 9.06
N ARG A 265 -0.56 19.40 9.71
CA ARG A 265 0.75 19.99 9.96
C ARG A 265 1.60 19.13 10.91
N GLU A 266 1.00 18.59 11.97
CA GLU A 266 1.65 17.70 12.91
C GLU A 266 2.13 16.40 12.21
N LEU A 267 1.31 15.81 11.33
CA LEU A 267 1.70 14.66 10.52
C LEU A 267 2.86 15.02 9.58
N TYR A 268 2.73 16.11 8.84
CA TYR A 268 3.75 16.57 7.91
C TYR A 268 5.10 16.82 8.60
N GLU A 269 5.13 17.60 9.67
CA GLU A 269 6.35 17.94 10.40
C GLU A 269 6.97 16.75 11.13
N THR A 270 6.16 15.74 11.47
CA THR A 270 6.64 14.53 12.15
C THR A 270 7.27 13.54 11.17
N TYR A 271 6.66 13.34 10.01
CA TYR A 271 7.03 12.21 9.14
C TYR A 271 7.79 12.61 7.88
N PHE A 272 7.60 13.84 7.34
CA PHE A 272 8.33 14.32 6.16
C PHE A 272 9.68 14.91 6.55
N VAL A 273 10.57 14.03 7.02
CA VAL A 273 11.90 14.36 7.53
C VAL A 273 12.96 13.51 6.81
N PRO A 274 14.21 14.01 6.67
CA PRO A 274 15.25 13.32 5.90
C PRO A 274 15.45 11.87 6.32
N ASN A 275 15.57 11.63 7.62
CA ASN A 275 15.82 10.29 8.17
C ASN A 275 14.63 9.32 8.12
N ASN A 276 13.49 9.75 7.58
CA ASN A 276 12.31 8.94 7.32
C ASN A 276 12.00 8.84 5.81
N THR A 277 12.96 9.23 4.96
CA THR A 277 12.76 9.40 3.51
C THR A 277 13.84 8.69 2.71
N THR A 278 13.43 8.02 1.63
CA THR A 278 14.31 7.38 0.66
C THR A 278 14.06 7.93 -0.73
N LEU A 279 15.13 8.38 -1.40
CA LEU A 279 15.14 8.77 -2.80
C LEU A 279 15.62 7.59 -3.65
N ILE A 280 14.95 7.32 -4.76
CA ILE A 280 15.30 6.24 -5.69
C ILE A 280 15.38 6.80 -7.10
N PHE A 281 16.52 6.56 -7.77
CA PHE A 281 16.73 6.94 -9.17
C PHE A 281 17.15 5.73 -9.99
N ILE A 282 16.47 5.51 -11.12
CA ILE A 282 16.85 4.49 -12.11
C ILE A 282 16.91 5.15 -13.48
N GLY A 283 18.09 5.10 -14.12
CA GLY A 283 18.27 5.69 -15.45
C GLY A 283 19.72 6.09 -15.75
N GLY A 284 19.90 7.07 -16.60
CA GLY A 284 21.21 7.51 -17.09
C GLY A 284 22.04 8.34 -16.09
N VAL A 285 21.76 8.23 -14.79
CA VAL A 285 22.46 8.90 -13.69
C VAL A 285 23.41 7.96 -12.98
N THR A 286 24.46 8.51 -12.34
CA THR A 286 25.35 7.74 -11.45
C THR A 286 25.15 8.19 -10.00
N LEU A 287 25.55 7.35 -9.05
CA LEU A 287 25.52 7.73 -7.62
C LEU A 287 26.40 8.97 -7.37
N GLU A 288 27.59 9.01 -8.00
CA GLU A 288 28.55 10.11 -7.87
C GLU A 288 28.00 11.45 -8.37
N ASP A 289 27.18 11.44 -9.43
CA ASP A 289 26.53 12.63 -9.96
C ASP A 289 25.37 13.09 -9.08
N MET A 290 24.64 12.15 -8.49
CA MET A 290 23.46 12.45 -7.68
C MET A 290 23.80 12.93 -6.27
N MET A 291 24.82 12.37 -5.63
CA MET A 291 25.20 12.73 -4.24
C MET A 291 25.35 14.26 -4.04
N PRO A 292 26.16 15.00 -4.82
CA PRO A 292 26.32 16.44 -4.60
C PRO A 292 25.02 17.23 -4.90
N GLN A 293 24.17 16.73 -5.79
CA GLN A 293 22.89 17.38 -6.07
C GLN A 293 21.89 17.16 -4.92
N VAL A 294 21.81 15.94 -4.38
CA VAL A 294 20.98 15.66 -3.21
C VAL A 294 21.46 16.43 -2.01
N GLU A 295 22.77 16.48 -1.76
CA GLU A 295 23.37 17.28 -0.68
C GLU A 295 23.02 18.77 -0.79
N LYS A 296 23.04 19.33 -2.01
CA LYS A 296 22.68 20.73 -2.28
C LYS A 296 21.25 21.07 -1.84
N TYR A 297 20.29 20.17 -2.08
CA TYR A 297 18.87 20.45 -1.85
C TYR A 297 18.37 19.95 -0.51
N PHE A 298 18.90 18.84 0.01
CA PHE A 298 18.43 18.18 1.23
C PHE A 298 19.43 18.23 2.39
N GLY A 299 20.72 18.47 2.12
CA GLY A 299 21.78 18.36 3.13
C GLY A 299 21.66 19.35 4.29
N HIS A 300 21.02 20.50 4.08
CA HIS A 300 20.78 21.50 5.13
C HIS A 300 19.62 21.16 6.07
N MET A 301 18.79 20.15 5.73
CA MET A 301 17.68 19.71 6.55
C MET A 301 18.20 18.97 7.78
N GLU A 302 17.64 19.27 8.93
CA GLU A 302 18.05 18.62 10.18
C GLU A 302 17.53 17.19 10.27
N ARG A 303 18.33 16.30 10.82
CA ARG A 303 17.86 14.99 11.27
C ARG A 303 16.99 15.18 12.50
N LEU A 304 15.75 14.69 12.44
CA LEU A 304 14.82 14.72 13.56
C LEU A 304 14.79 13.37 14.31
N PRO A 305 14.19 13.31 15.51
CA PRO A 305 13.95 12.04 16.17
C PRO A 305 13.19 11.07 15.26
N GLU A 306 13.52 9.79 15.32
CA GLU A 306 12.82 8.76 14.55
C GLU A 306 11.30 8.83 14.83
N PRO A 307 10.46 8.98 13.80
CA PRO A 307 9.01 8.98 13.97
C PRO A 307 8.53 7.68 14.61
N LYS A 308 7.49 7.76 15.41
CA LYS A 308 6.88 6.56 15.99
C LYS A 308 6.23 5.74 14.89
N ARG A 309 6.61 4.48 14.81
CA ARG A 309 5.99 3.52 13.91
C ARG A 309 4.83 2.83 14.60
N TYR A 310 3.87 2.38 13.82
CA TYR A 310 2.81 1.50 14.31
C TYR A 310 3.42 0.25 14.95
N GLN A 311 3.02 -0.04 16.18
CA GLN A 311 3.50 -1.18 16.97
C GLN A 311 2.35 -2.13 17.36
N GLY A 312 1.18 -1.93 16.78
CA GLY A 312 0.04 -2.80 17.03
C GLY A 312 0.35 -4.22 16.57
N ARG A 313 -0.10 -5.18 17.36
CA ARG A 313 -0.06 -6.59 16.99
C ARG A 313 -1.47 -7.11 16.86
N GLU A 314 -1.75 -7.77 15.77
CA GLU A 314 -3.00 -8.49 15.66
C GLU A 314 -3.01 -9.65 16.66
N PRO A 315 -4.11 -9.84 17.39
CA PRO A 315 -4.27 -11.02 18.21
C PRO A 315 -4.30 -12.25 17.29
N LEU A 316 -3.67 -13.33 17.74
CA LEU A 316 -3.78 -14.60 17.03
C LEU A 316 -5.25 -15.02 16.97
N PRO A 317 -5.76 -15.43 15.81
CA PRO A 317 -7.12 -15.90 15.68
C PRO A 317 -7.38 -17.12 16.57
N SER A 318 -8.51 -17.11 17.29
CA SER A 318 -8.88 -18.19 18.23
C SER A 318 -9.99 -19.09 17.71
N ALA A 319 -10.65 -18.69 16.63
CA ALA A 319 -11.73 -19.45 15.99
C ALA A 319 -11.91 -19.00 14.54
N GLU A 320 -12.54 -19.84 13.73
CA GLU A 320 -13.05 -19.46 12.42
C GLU A 320 -13.97 -18.25 12.54
N LYS A 321 -13.83 -17.32 11.60
CA LYS A 321 -14.71 -16.16 11.46
C LYS A 321 -15.51 -16.28 10.19
N ARG A 322 -16.77 -15.83 10.22
CA ARG A 322 -17.67 -15.98 9.08
C ARG A 322 -18.47 -14.70 8.82
N LEU A 323 -18.57 -14.33 7.56
CA LEU A 323 -19.41 -13.25 7.06
C LEU A 323 -20.40 -13.84 6.04
N ASN A 324 -21.69 -13.70 6.29
CA ASN A 324 -22.73 -13.97 5.31
C ASN A 324 -23.25 -12.60 4.82
N TRP A 325 -22.90 -12.26 3.60
CA TRP A 325 -23.25 -11.00 2.97
C TRP A 325 -24.43 -11.18 2.02
N ARG A 326 -25.42 -10.30 2.08
CA ARG A 326 -26.55 -10.30 1.16
C ARG A 326 -26.40 -9.18 0.18
N SER A 327 -26.47 -9.47 -1.12
CA SER A 327 -26.35 -8.49 -2.19
C SER A 327 -27.00 -8.97 -3.48
N ASN A 328 -27.71 -8.06 -4.15
CA ASN A 328 -28.22 -8.31 -5.51
C ASN A 328 -27.32 -7.67 -6.59
N THR A 329 -26.27 -6.98 -6.17
CA THR A 329 -25.32 -6.30 -7.07
C THR A 329 -23.99 -7.04 -7.21
N LEU A 330 -23.64 -7.90 -6.24
CA LEU A 330 -22.47 -8.76 -6.30
C LEU A 330 -22.87 -10.15 -6.79
N ALA A 331 -22.05 -10.73 -7.66
CA ALA A 331 -22.18 -12.14 -8.02
C ALA A 331 -21.97 -13.02 -6.79
N PRO A 332 -22.68 -14.19 -6.71
CA PRO A 332 -22.47 -15.19 -5.68
C PRO A 332 -20.99 -15.56 -5.61
N ARG A 333 -20.43 -15.59 -4.41
CA ARG A 333 -19.00 -15.91 -4.24
C ARG A 333 -18.68 -16.48 -2.86
N VAL A 334 -17.56 -17.17 -2.80
CA VAL A 334 -16.91 -17.61 -1.58
C VAL A 334 -15.53 -16.96 -1.54
N GLU A 335 -15.20 -16.28 -0.47
CA GLU A 335 -13.86 -15.78 -0.22
C GLU A 335 -13.32 -16.35 1.08
N ILE A 336 -12.16 -16.99 1.00
CA ILE A 336 -11.46 -17.57 2.14
C ILE A 336 -10.17 -16.82 2.35
N ARG A 337 -9.96 -16.31 3.55
CA ARG A 337 -8.75 -15.57 3.93
C ARG A 337 -8.06 -16.22 5.11
N TYR A 338 -6.74 -16.26 5.06
CA TYR A 338 -5.88 -16.62 6.18
C TYR A 338 -4.92 -15.51 6.49
N GLN A 339 -4.72 -15.20 7.78
CA GLN A 339 -3.63 -14.32 8.17
C GLN A 339 -2.30 -15.01 7.88
N ILE A 340 -1.37 -14.26 7.31
CA ILE A 340 -0.01 -14.69 7.03
C ILE A 340 0.98 -13.64 7.56
N PRO A 341 2.25 -13.97 7.75
CA PRO A 341 3.24 -13.02 8.20
C PRO A 341 3.50 -11.95 7.14
N GLY A 342 3.87 -10.74 7.59
CA GLY A 342 4.30 -9.64 6.75
C GLY A 342 5.65 -9.85 6.08
N VAL A 343 6.04 -8.87 5.27
CA VAL A 343 7.36 -8.80 4.60
C VAL A 343 8.47 -8.90 5.65
N GLY A 344 9.59 -9.53 5.32
CA GLY A 344 10.70 -9.79 6.25
C GLY A 344 10.60 -11.12 7.02
N HIS A 345 9.44 -11.78 7.04
CA HIS A 345 9.33 -13.11 7.64
C HIS A 345 9.78 -14.22 6.67
N PRO A 346 10.56 -15.24 7.12
CA PRO A 346 11.07 -16.29 6.24
C PRO A 346 10.01 -17.09 5.47
N ASP A 347 8.80 -17.24 6.02
CA ASP A 347 7.73 -17.96 5.36
C ASP A 347 7.06 -17.14 4.24
N ARG A 348 7.26 -15.83 4.21
CA ARG A 348 6.54 -14.93 3.31
C ARG A 348 6.75 -15.21 1.83
N PRO A 349 7.99 -15.48 1.33
CA PRO A 349 8.23 -15.81 -0.09
C PRO A 349 7.50 -17.07 -0.56
N LEU A 350 7.26 -18.02 0.35
CA LEU A 350 6.60 -19.28 0.02
C LEU A 350 5.11 -19.08 -0.31
N PHE A 351 4.48 -18.04 0.23
CA PHE A 351 3.09 -17.72 -0.08
C PHE A 351 2.91 -17.24 -1.52
N ASP A 352 3.89 -16.53 -2.10
CA ASP A 352 3.84 -16.16 -3.51
C ASP A 352 3.86 -17.41 -4.39
N VAL A 353 4.73 -18.37 -4.06
CA VAL A 353 4.81 -19.64 -4.80
C VAL A 353 3.54 -20.45 -4.65
N LEU A 354 2.96 -20.46 -3.44
CA LEU A 354 1.71 -21.15 -3.19
C LEU A 354 0.54 -20.53 -3.95
N ALA A 355 0.45 -19.19 -3.97
CA ALA A 355 -0.57 -18.46 -4.71
C ALA A 355 -0.47 -18.72 -6.22
N ALA A 356 0.75 -18.66 -6.78
CA ALA A 356 0.99 -18.98 -8.19
C ALA A 356 0.70 -20.46 -8.50
N ALA A 357 0.99 -21.38 -7.59
CA ALA A 357 0.66 -22.80 -7.76
C ALA A 357 -0.85 -23.09 -7.68
N PHE A 358 -1.61 -22.21 -7.03
CA PHE A 358 -3.07 -22.32 -6.98
C PHE A 358 -3.74 -21.91 -8.28
N GLU A 359 -3.07 -21.10 -9.09
CA GLU A 359 -3.58 -20.76 -10.42
C GLU A 359 -3.78 -22.04 -11.24
N GLY A 360 -5.00 -22.28 -11.70
CA GLY A 360 -5.38 -23.49 -12.42
C GLY A 360 -5.57 -24.74 -11.55
N HIS A 361 -4.82 -24.93 -10.45
CA HIS A 361 -5.01 -26.08 -9.57
C HIS A 361 -6.37 -26.07 -8.88
N LEU A 362 -6.74 -24.96 -8.27
CA LEU A 362 -8.03 -24.82 -7.61
C LEU A 362 -9.19 -24.91 -8.60
N GLN A 363 -9.02 -24.44 -9.83
CA GLN A 363 -10.01 -24.64 -10.90
C GLN A 363 -10.26 -26.14 -11.17
N SER A 364 -9.20 -26.97 -11.21
CA SER A 364 -9.34 -28.40 -11.38
C SER A 364 -10.08 -29.04 -10.21
N VAL A 365 -9.73 -28.65 -8.98
CA VAL A 365 -10.38 -29.13 -7.75
C VAL A 365 -11.89 -28.83 -7.77
N ILE A 366 -12.27 -27.62 -8.14
CA ILE A 366 -13.67 -27.17 -8.22
C ILE A 366 -14.42 -27.93 -9.31
N THR A 367 -13.78 -28.14 -10.45
CA THR A 367 -14.37 -28.91 -11.57
C THR A 367 -14.55 -30.39 -11.20
N GLU A 368 -13.57 -31.02 -10.57
CA GLU A 368 -13.63 -32.42 -10.10
C GLU A 368 -14.68 -32.62 -9.01
N ALA A 369 -14.90 -31.61 -8.17
CA ALA A 369 -16.00 -31.60 -7.22
C ALA A 369 -17.39 -31.47 -7.90
N GLY A 370 -17.44 -31.22 -9.21
CA GLY A 370 -18.67 -31.08 -9.98
C GLY A 370 -19.41 -29.77 -9.67
N VAL A 371 -18.69 -28.70 -9.31
CA VAL A 371 -19.25 -27.35 -9.20
C VAL A 371 -19.40 -26.79 -10.60
N GLU A 372 -20.57 -26.32 -10.93
CA GLU A 372 -20.92 -25.77 -12.23
C GLU A 372 -21.02 -24.23 -12.15
N GLY A 373 -20.83 -23.56 -13.29
CA GLY A 373 -20.98 -22.10 -13.36
C GLY A 373 -19.89 -21.32 -12.62
N THR A 374 -18.64 -21.83 -12.61
CA THR A 374 -17.51 -21.03 -12.13
C THR A 374 -17.21 -19.92 -13.10
N VAL A 375 -17.31 -18.66 -12.62
CA VAL A 375 -16.97 -17.46 -13.39
C VAL A 375 -15.49 -17.16 -13.30
N ASP A 376 -14.96 -17.15 -12.06
CA ASP A 376 -13.57 -16.84 -11.79
C ASP A 376 -13.11 -17.53 -10.48
N ILE A 377 -11.83 -17.90 -10.43
CA ILE A 377 -11.16 -18.31 -9.19
C ILE A 377 -9.78 -17.69 -9.17
N ASN A 378 -9.50 -16.99 -8.10
CA ASN A 378 -8.26 -16.27 -8.00
C ASN A 378 -7.65 -16.34 -6.57
N THR A 379 -6.32 -16.26 -6.51
CA THR A 379 -5.59 -16.26 -5.25
C THR A 379 -4.65 -15.07 -5.21
N ARG A 380 -4.78 -14.27 -4.17
CA ARG A 380 -3.94 -13.08 -3.98
C ARG A 380 -3.29 -13.09 -2.61
N VAL A 381 -2.02 -12.72 -2.60
CA VAL A 381 -1.31 -12.40 -1.37
C VAL A 381 -1.32 -10.89 -1.21
N VAL A 382 -1.97 -10.42 -0.16
CA VAL A 382 -2.07 -8.99 0.12
C VAL A 382 -0.86 -8.58 0.96
N HIS A 383 -0.02 -7.76 0.35
CA HIS A 383 1.19 -7.20 0.97
C HIS A 383 0.83 -5.90 1.69
N THR A 384 0.40 -5.96 2.90
CA THR A 384 -0.04 -4.75 3.60
C THR A 384 0.80 -4.40 4.81
N SER A 385 1.97 -5.07 5.02
CA SER A 385 2.54 -4.86 6.33
C SER A 385 3.99 -5.27 6.52
N ARG A 386 4.64 -4.54 7.43
CA ARG A 386 5.96 -4.84 7.99
C ARG A 386 5.92 -6.13 8.82
N PHE A 387 7.11 -6.61 9.12
CA PHE A 387 7.27 -7.70 10.10
C PHE A 387 6.50 -7.40 11.41
N GLY A 388 5.62 -8.31 11.80
CA GLY A 388 4.80 -8.19 13.02
C GLY A 388 3.38 -7.66 12.82
N VAL A 389 3.07 -7.10 11.65
CA VAL A 389 1.71 -6.80 11.22
C VAL A 389 1.29 -7.89 10.22
N PRO A 390 0.14 -8.55 10.36
CA PRO A 390 -0.24 -9.62 9.46
C PRO A 390 -0.63 -9.11 8.08
N ALA A 391 -0.22 -9.86 7.07
CA ALA A 391 -0.78 -9.82 5.73
C ALA A 391 -1.89 -10.88 5.60
N SER A 392 -2.43 -11.08 4.44
CA SER A 392 -3.38 -12.16 4.17
C SER A 392 -3.12 -12.85 2.84
N ILE A 393 -3.45 -14.14 2.78
CA ILE A 393 -3.69 -14.83 1.51
C ILE A 393 -5.19 -14.95 1.33
N ASN A 394 -5.69 -14.47 0.21
CA ASN A 394 -7.11 -14.41 -0.12
C ASN A 394 -7.37 -15.34 -1.32
N ILE A 395 -8.32 -16.25 -1.16
CA ILE A 395 -8.77 -17.18 -2.19
C ILE A 395 -10.23 -16.86 -2.46
N GLU A 396 -10.53 -16.39 -3.66
CA GLU A 396 -11.86 -15.99 -4.08
C GLU A 396 -12.37 -16.89 -5.21
N LEU A 397 -13.59 -17.35 -5.10
CA LEU A 397 -14.32 -18.10 -6.12
C LEU A 397 -15.63 -17.40 -6.42
N VAL A 398 -15.83 -16.96 -7.64
CA VAL A 398 -17.05 -16.32 -8.13
C VAL A 398 -17.87 -17.33 -8.94
N LEU A 399 -19.16 -17.38 -8.70
CA LEU A 399 -20.10 -18.34 -9.27
C LEU A 399 -21.27 -17.63 -9.99
N GLU A 400 -21.85 -18.28 -11.00
CA GLU A 400 -23.10 -17.85 -11.62
C GLU A 400 -24.33 -18.17 -10.75
N ASP A 401 -24.28 -19.33 -10.05
CA ASP A 401 -25.40 -19.85 -9.27
C ASP A 401 -25.07 -19.97 -7.78
N ALA A 402 -25.84 -19.26 -6.98
CA ALA A 402 -25.72 -19.30 -5.52
C ALA A 402 -25.97 -20.69 -4.90
N LEU A 403 -26.69 -21.57 -5.58
CA LEU A 403 -26.93 -22.96 -5.13
C LEU A 403 -25.67 -23.81 -5.11
N GLN A 404 -24.63 -23.39 -5.83
CA GLN A 404 -23.33 -24.08 -5.86
C GLN A 404 -22.39 -23.68 -4.70
N ILE A 405 -22.71 -22.63 -3.95
CA ILE A 405 -21.81 -22.02 -2.95
C ILE A 405 -21.38 -23.04 -1.88
N GLU A 406 -22.32 -23.75 -1.27
CA GLU A 406 -22.00 -24.72 -0.19
C GLU A 406 -21.06 -25.81 -0.70
N LYS A 407 -21.32 -26.31 -1.90
CA LYS A 407 -20.48 -27.33 -2.55
C LYS A 407 -19.08 -26.80 -2.87
N ALA A 408 -19.01 -25.59 -3.40
CA ALA A 408 -17.78 -24.92 -3.76
C ALA A 408 -16.91 -24.61 -2.53
N GLU A 409 -17.50 -24.04 -1.49
CA GLU A 409 -16.84 -23.82 -0.20
C GLU A 409 -16.29 -25.11 0.38
N GLY A 410 -17.13 -26.16 0.40
CA GLY A 410 -16.73 -27.49 0.91
C GLY A 410 -15.53 -28.06 0.16
N ALA A 411 -15.49 -27.94 -1.16
CA ALA A 411 -14.39 -28.41 -2.00
C ALA A 411 -13.10 -27.62 -1.74
N LEU A 412 -13.17 -26.27 -1.72
CA LEU A 412 -12.02 -25.43 -1.41
C LEU A 412 -11.44 -25.73 -0.03
N LEU A 413 -12.27 -25.77 1.01
CA LEU A 413 -11.83 -26.06 2.37
C LEU A 413 -11.27 -27.47 2.55
N ALA A 414 -11.81 -28.45 1.81
CA ALA A 414 -11.27 -29.81 1.80
C ALA A 414 -9.85 -29.83 1.21
N GLU A 415 -9.65 -29.15 0.09
CA GLU A 415 -8.35 -29.06 -0.57
C GLU A 415 -7.33 -28.32 0.31
N LEU A 416 -7.67 -27.17 0.89
CA LEU A 416 -6.77 -26.40 1.75
C LEU A 416 -6.31 -27.21 2.98
N ARG A 417 -7.19 -28.04 3.54
CA ARG A 417 -6.83 -28.96 4.62
C ARG A 417 -5.99 -30.15 4.15
N ARG A 418 -6.21 -30.64 2.90
CA ARG A 418 -5.42 -31.71 2.30
C ARG A 418 -3.97 -31.26 2.11
N LEU A 419 -3.76 -30.04 1.63
CA LEU A 419 -2.43 -29.46 1.38
C LEU A 419 -1.53 -29.40 2.62
N GLY A 420 -2.09 -29.29 3.81
CA GLY A 420 -1.32 -29.41 5.06
C GLY A 420 -0.81 -30.81 5.37
N LYS A 421 -1.30 -31.85 4.66
CA LYS A 421 -0.97 -33.27 4.87
C LYS A 421 -0.24 -33.87 3.69
N GLU A 422 -0.62 -33.48 2.48
CA GLU A 422 -0.12 -34.00 1.21
C GLU A 422 0.47 -32.84 0.38
N PRO A 423 1.66 -33.01 -0.18
CA PRO A 423 2.26 -31.95 -0.97
C PRO A 423 1.51 -31.77 -2.31
N LEU A 424 1.63 -30.56 -2.88
CA LEU A 424 1.26 -30.31 -4.27
C LEU A 424 2.14 -31.11 -5.21
N PRO A 425 1.69 -31.45 -6.43
CA PRO A 425 2.52 -32.03 -7.46
C PRO A 425 3.79 -31.20 -7.70
N ALA A 426 4.95 -31.84 -7.76
CA ALA A 426 6.25 -31.14 -7.86
C ALA A 426 6.40 -30.35 -9.16
N ASP A 427 5.79 -30.79 -10.24
CA ASP A 427 5.76 -30.10 -11.54
C ASP A 427 4.94 -28.81 -11.45
N LEU A 428 3.86 -28.76 -10.71
CA LEU A 428 3.06 -27.56 -10.47
C LEU A 428 3.86 -26.51 -9.70
N VAL A 429 4.57 -26.92 -8.64
CA VAL A 429 5.46 -26.01 -7.89
C VAL A 429 6.59 -25.46 -8.78
N LEU A 430 7.17 -26.32 -9.63
CA LEU A 430 8.18 -25.92 -10.60
C LEU A 430 7.63 -24.90 -11.61
N GLN A 431 6.39 -25.09 -12.07
CA GLN A 431 5.72 -24.17 -12.98
C GLN A 431 5.49 -22.81 -12.31
N ALA A 432 4.96 -22.78 -11.09
CA ALA A 432 4.76 -21.57 -10.30
C ALA A 432 6.05 -20.77 -10.12
N ARG A 433 7.15 -21.43 -9.76
CA ARG A 433 8.46 -20.80 -9.62
C ARG A 433 8.96 -20.19 -10.95
N LYS A 434 8.78 -20.90 -12.08
CA LYS A 434 9.16 -20.37 -13.41
C LYS A 434 8.31 -19.16 -13.80
N GLN A 435 7.02 -19.18 -13.50
CA GLN A 435 6.11 -18.06 -13.73
C GLN A 435 6.59 -16.83 -12.95
N LEU A 436 6.75 -16.95 -11.63
CA LEU A 436 7.19 -15.86 -10.76
C LEU A 436 8.57 -15.31 -11.15
N ARG A 437 9.48 -16.18 -11.60
CA ARG A 437 10.77 -15.74 -12.12
C ARG A 437 10.64 -14.94 -13.42
N THR A 438 9.75 -15.34 -14.30
CA THR A 438 9.46 -14.61 -15.54
C THR A 438 8.84 -13.24 -15.24
N GLU A 439 7.93 -13.17 -14.28
CA GLU A 439 7.34 -11.92 -13.82
C GLU A 439 8.40 -11.00 -13.23
N TRP A 440 9.31 -11.54 -12.43
CA TRP A 440 10.43 -10.76 -11.88
C TRP A 440 11.32 -10.16 -12.98
N TYR A 441 11.67 -10.93 -14.01
CA TYR A 441 12.46 -10.37 -15.11
C TYR A 441 11.73 -9.26 -15.87
N ARG A 442 10.42 -9.33 -15.99
CA ARG A 442 9.63 -8.21 -16.55
C ARG A 442 9.68 -6.98 -15.65
N THR A 443 9.53 -7.19 -14.35
CA THR A 443 9.70 -6.13 -13.34
C THR A 443 11.09 -5.50 -13.41
N ALA A 444 12.15 -6.29 -13.47
CA ALA A 444 13.53 -5.81 -13.47
C ALA A 444 13.90 -5.02 -14.75
N VAL A 445 13.22 -5.28 -15.87
CA VAL A 445 13.43 -4.54 -17.13
C VAL A 445 12.76 -3.17 -17.08
N ASP A 446 11.56 -3.06 -16.50
CA ASP A 446 10.84 -1.80 -16.40
C ASP A 446 11.35 -0.97 -15.21
N PRO A 447 11.92 0.24 -15.44
CA PRO A 447 12.53 1.02 -14.37
C PRO A 447 11.52 1.53 -13.35
N ASN A 448 10.29 1.81 -13.76
CA ASN A 448 9.23 2.26 -12.85
C ASN A 448 8.81 1.19 -11.88
N THR A 449 8.55 -0.02 -12.39
CA THR A 449 8.16 -1.17 -11.58
C THR A 449 9.29 -1.62 -10.67
N LEU A 450 10.55 -1.60 -11.17
CA LEU A 450 11.71 -1.94 -10.36
C LEU A 450 11.94 -0.95 -9.22
N ALA A 451 11.87 0.36 -9.49
CA ALA A 451 11.99 1.40 -8.47
C ALA A 451 10.89 1.28 -7.41
N PHE A 452 9.67 0.94 -7.83
CA PHE A 452 8.58 0.67 -6.89
C PHE A 452 8.89 -0.53 -6.00
N GLN A 453 9.34 -1.67 -6.55
CA GLN A 453 9.67 -2.85 -5.75
C GLN A 453 10.78 -2.57 -4.74
N ILE A 454 11.83 -1.87 -5.16
CA ILE A 454 12.93 -1.48 -4.27
C ILE A 454 12.42 -0.60 -3.12
N GLY A 455 11.64 0.44 -3.43
CA GLY A 455 11.08 1.34 -2.43
C GLY A 455 10.09 0.64 -1.50
N HIS A 456 9.25 -0.24 -2.03
CA HIS A 456 8.33 -1.05 -1.24
C HIS A 456 9.08 -1.92 -0.22
N PHE A 457 10.11 -2.65 -0.65
CA PHE A 457 10.93 -3.45 0.27
C PHE A 457 11.66 -2.58 1.28
N GLU A 458 12.18 -1.42 0.86
CA GLU A 458 12.87 -0.50 1.77
C GLU A 458 11.97 -0.02 2.91
N VAL A 459 10.75 0.42 2.60
CA VAL A 459 9.83 0.92 3.63
C VAL A 459 9.21 -0.20 4.45
N MET A 460 9.07 -1.42 3.91
CA MET A 460 8.53 -2.57 4.65
C MET A 460 9.56 -3.22 5.59
N ASP A 461 10.83 -3.27 5.20
CA ASP A 461 11.92 -3.87 5.97
C ASP A 461 13.26 -3.25 5.57
N SER A 462 13.81 -3.68 4.43
CA SER A 462 14.99 -3.13 3.77
C SER A 462 15.04 -3.61 2.32
N TRP A 463 15.47 -2.77 1.41
CA TRP A 463 15.71 -3.18 0.01
C TRP A 463 16.68 -4.37 -0.09
N ARG A 464 17.57 -4.56 0.90
CA ARG A 464 18.52 -5.68 0.97
C ARG A 464 17.86 -7.04 1.18
N THR A 465 16.61 -7.05 1.64
CA THR A 465 15.85 -8.31 1.81
C THR A 465 15.19 -8.78 0.53
N LEU A 466 15.18 -7.95 -0.53
CA LEU A 466 14.58 -8.29 -1.82
C LEU A 466 15.28 -9.47 -2.50
N GLU A 467 16.61 -9.47 -2.59
CA GLU A 467 17.36 -10.57 -3.21
C GLU A 467 17.18 -11.91 -2.46
N PRO A 468 17.40 -11.99 -1.14
CA PRO A 468 17.09 -13.20 -0.36
C PRO A 468 15.64 -13.67 -0.46
N TYR A 469 14.70 -12.73 -0.59
CA TYR A 469 13.29 -13.05 -0.81
C TYR A 469 13.06 -13.79 -2.15
N LEU A 470 13.65 -13.27 -3.22
CA LEU A 470 13.56 -13.87 -4.56
C LEU A 470 14.25 -15.25 -4.61
N GLU A 471 15.38 -15.39 -3.95
CA GLU A 471 16.11 -16.67 -3.82
C GLU A 471 15.30 -17.70 -3.05
N ALA A 472 14.68 -17.33 -1.92
CA ALA A 472 13.84 -18.21 -1.13
C ALA A 472 12.61 -18.68 -1.93
N ARG A 473 12.02 -17.78 -2.72
CA ARG A 473 10.91 -18.11 -3.64
C ARG A 473 11.33 -19.14 -4.68
N ASP A 474 12.53 -18.99 -5.26
CA ASP A 474 13.06 -19.91 -6.25
C ASP A 474 13.49 -21.27 -5.67
N ALA A 475 13.87 -21.31 -4.42
CA ALA A 475 14.25 -22.54 -3.72
C ALA A 475 13.07 -23.35 -3.20
N ALA A 476 11.85 -22.78 -3.14
CA ALA A 476 10.66 -23.41 -2.55
C ALA A 476 10.37 -24.80 -3.12
N THR A 477 10.10 -25.77 -2.26
CA THR A 477 9.76 -27.13 -2.61
C THR A 477 8.31 -27.46 -2.29
N ALA A 478 7.77 -28.54 -2.82
CA ALA A 478 6.42 -29.02 -2.51
C ALA A 478 6.26 -29.34 -1.02
N ASP A 479 7.32 -29.83 -0.36
CA ASP A 479 7.32 -30.11 1.09
C ASP A 479 7.30 -28.83 1.92
N ASP A 480 7.98 -27.76 1.47
CA ASP A 480 7.92 -26.47 2.13
C ASP A 480 6.50 -25.89 2.06
N LEU A 481 5.84 -25.97 0.90
CA LEU A 481 4.47 -25.51 0.73
C LEU A 481 3.48 -26.36 1.55
N ARG A 482 3.70 -27.68 1.68
CA ARG A 482 2.91 -28.53 2.56
C ARG A 482 3.08 -28.13 4.03
N ALA A 483 4.31 -27.91 4.48
CA ALA A 483 4.58 -27.47 5.85
C ALA A 483 3.95 -26.09 6.13
N LEU A 484 4.04 -25.16 5.16
CA LEU A 484 3.41 -23.85 5.20
C LEU A 484 1.88 -23.97 5.35
N ALA A 485 1.23 -24.75 4.48
CA ALA A 485 -0.21 -24.96 4.54
C ALA A 485 -0.64 -25.59 5.88
N GLY A 486 0.10 -26.56 6.39
CA GLY A 486 -0.14 -27.17 7.70
C GLY A 486 -0.03 -26.18 8.88
N LYS A 487 0.80 -25.16 8.74
CA LYS A 487 1.00 -24.13 9.76
C LYS A 487 -0.09 -23.06 9.73
N TYR A 488 -0.50 -22.62 8.56
CA TYR A 488 -1.36 -21.43 8.40
C TYR A 488 -2.80 -21.73 7.98
N PHE A 489 -3.07 -22.81 7.22
CA PHE A 489 -4.42 -23.15 6.78
C PHE A 489 -5.17 -24.00 7.82
N ILE A 490 -5.27 -23.45 9.01
CA ILE A 490 -5.94 -24.04 10.15
C ILE A 490 -7.26 -23.32 10.43
N ALA A 491 -8.25 -24.05 10.96
CA ALA A 491 -9.59 -23.52 11.19
C ALA A 491 -9.60 -22.23 12.03
N ASN A 492 -8.73 -22.14 13.05
CA ASN A 492 -8.65 -20.96 13.90
C ASN A 492 -8.16 -19.71 13.16
N ASN A 493 -7.38 -19.88 12.09
CA ASN A 493 -6.83 -18.77 11.27
C ASN A 493 -7.74 -18.43 10.08
N GLN A 494 -8.85 -19.11 9.91
CA GLN A 494 -9.71 -19.03 8.74
C GLN A 494 -10.77 -17.93 8.91
N SER A 495 -10.93 -17.10 7.88
CA SER A 495 -12.05 -16.18 7.72
C SER A 495 -12.75 -16.49 6.40
N VAL A 496 -14.05 -16.73 6.45
CA VAL A 496 -14.87 -17.10 5.29
C VAL A 496 -15.93 -16.03 5.07
N GLY A 497 -15.94 -15.45 3.89
CA GLY A 497 -17.00 -14.56 3.39
C GLY A 497 -17.82 -15.27 2.31
N VAL A 498 -19.10 -15.18 2.42
CA VAL A 498 -20.04 -15.73 1.43
C VAL A 498 -21.00 -14.63 1.00
N VAL A 499 -21.08 -14.40 -0.31
CA VAL A 499 -22.06 -13.48 -0.89
C VAL A 499 -23.21 -14.30 -1.49
N LEU A 500 -24.42 -13.99 -1.04
CA LEU A 500 -25.66 -14.61 -1.48
C LEU A 500 -26.62 -13.54 -2.00
N PRO A 501 -27.55 -13.85 -2.93
CA PRO A 501 -28.66 -12.97 -3.27
C PRO A 501 -29.48 -12.61 -2.03
N GLU A 502 -30.14 -11.45 -2.03
CA GLU A 502 -31.05 -11.03 -0.95
C GLU A 502 -32.21 -12.01 -0.79
N GLU A 503 -32.76 -12.49 -1.90
CA GLU A 503 -33.74 -13.57 -1.93
C GLU A 503 -33.12 -14.77 -2.64
N VAL A 504 -32.96 -15.87 -1.93
CA VAL A 504 -32.67 -17.17 -2.58
C VAL A 504 -33.96 -17.64 -3.19
N PRO A 505 -34.07 -17.84 -4.53
CA PRO A 505 -35.23 -18.47 -5.11
C PRO A 505 -35.46 -19.83 -4.44
N GLN A 506 -36.67 -20.05 -3.94
CA GLN A 506 -37.06 -21.35 -3.35
C GLN A 506 -37.23 -22.42 -4.42
#